data_bfdf65570d9281e5509e298a7d1274c3
#
_entry.id   bfdf65570d9281e5509e298a7d1274c3
#
_cell.length_a   1.000
_cell.length_b   1.000
_cell.length_c   1.000
_cell.angle_alpha   90.00
_cell.angle_beta   90.00
_cell.angle_gamma   90.00
#
_symmetry.space_group_name_H-M   'P 1'
#
loop_
_entity.id
_entity.type
_entity.pdbx_description
1 polymer ?
#
loop_
_entity_poly.entity_id
_entity_poly.type
_entity_poly.pdbx_seq_one_letter_code
_entity_poly.pdbx_strand_id
1 'polypeptide(L)'
;ISLRIRLYHDHAEQTLKVNPSHKKQNNFQEVIEINDDLTLAEAKYLINQAQQIMTTGQIANYLRQNYNATLISTLKPQTWSQTNRTLLDGPYHCELTLDKTCYPDGYSDYEMEIENPDPDTIQKVLDQLKVQFNLTYDDDQINQSKIKRAYLHKK
;
A
#
# COMPACT_ATOMS: atom_id res chain seq x y z
N ILE A 1 -11.66 0.52 -1.32
CA ILE A 1 -10.60 0.05 -2.24
C ILE A 1 -9.62 1.17 -2.53
N SER A 2 -8.39 0.83 -2.87
CA SER A 2 -7.41 1.76 -3.41
C SER A 2 -6.70 1.14 -4.61
N LEU A 3 -6.45 1.95 -5.63
CA LEU A 3 -5.68 1.59 -6.81
C LEU A 3 -4.39 2.40 -6.81
N ARG A 4 -3.27 1.74 -7.03
CA ARG A 4 -1.94 2.33 -7.03
C ARG A 4 -1.17 1.91 -8.28
N ILE A 5 -0.41 2.83 -8.86
CA ILE A 5 0.65 2.53 -9.82
C ILE A 5 1.97 2.80 -9.11
N ARG A 6 2.87 1.83 -9.11
CA ARG A 6 4.21 1.97 -8.54
C ARG A 6 5.24 1.84 -9.65
N LEU A 7 6.17 2.81 -9.69
CA LEU A 7 7.32 2.75 -10.57
C LEU A 7 8.55 2.38 -9.75
N TYR A 8 9.26 1.37 -10.20
CA TYR A 8 10.58 0.99 -9.74
C TYR A 8 11.64 1.50 -10.70
N HIS A 9 12.89 1.11 -10.50
CA HIS A 9 13.98 1.52 -11.37
C HIS A 9 13.87 0.91 -12.78
N ASP A 10 13.47 -0.34 -12.88
CA ASP A 10 13.50 -1.18 -14.09
C ASP A 10 12.12 -1.73 -14.51
N HIS A 11 11.12 -1.66 -13.66
CA HIS A 11 9.78 -2.17 -13.93
C HIS A 11 8.72 -1.28 -13.24
N ALA A 12 7.46 -1.64 -13.38
CA ALA A 12 6.35 -1.01 -12.69
C ALA A 12 5.28 -2.04 -12.37
N GLU A 13 4.37 -1.70 -11.47
CA GLU A 13 3.20 -2.51 -11.13
C GLU A 13 1.96 -1.66 -10.92
N GLN A 14 0.81 -2.24 -11.18
CA GLN A 14 -0.47 -1.72 -10.71
C GLN A 14 -1.00 -2.64 -9.63
N THR A 15 -1.40 -2.09 -8.48
CA THR A 15 -1.93 -2.83 -7.35
C THR A 15 -3.31 -2.33 -6.99
N LEU A 16 -4.28 -3.24 -6.89
CA LEU A 16 -5.59 -2.99 -6.32
C LEU A 16 -5.64 -3.60 -4.92
N LYS A 17 -5.84 -2.77 -3.89
CA LYS A 17 -6.08 -3.22 -2.51
C LYS A 17 -7.56 -3.19 -2.20
N VAL A 18 -8.09 -4.32 -1.77
CA VAL A 18 -9.50 -4.48 -1.39
C VAL A 18 -9.56 -4.97 0.05
N ASN A 19 -10.30 -4.27 0.89
CA ASN A 19 -10.56 -4.71 2.25
C ASN A 19 -11.80 -5.62 2.24
N PRO A 20 -11.68 -6.93 2.49
CA PRO A 20 -12.77 -7.89 2.34
C PRO A 20 -13.84 -7.76 3.42
N SER A 21 -13.55 -7.14 4.55
CA SER A 21 -14.51 -6.99 5.64
C SER A 21 -14.51 -5.58 6.22
N HIS A 22 -15.72 -5.08 6.56
CA HIS A 22 -15.90 -3.85 7.34
C HIS A 22 -15.57 -4.03 8.85
N LYS A 23 -15.13 -5.21 9.26
CA LYS A 23 -14.72 -5.49 10.63
C LYS A 23 -13.29 -4.98 10.83
N LYS A 24 -13.14 -3.87 11.54
CA LYS A 24 -11.87 -3.49 12.14
C LYS A 24 -11.46 -4.59 13.12
N GLN A 25 -10.48 -5.38 12.77
CA GLN A 25 -9.69 -6.13 13.75
C GLN A 25 -8.73 -5.11 14.38
N ASN A 26 -8.67 -5.06 15.70
CA ASN A 26 -8.08 -3.94 16.43
C ASN A 26 -6.62 -3.63 16.07
N ASN A 27 -5.80 -4.62 15.65
CA ASN A 27 -4.37 -4.43 15.41
C ASN A 27 -3.87 -5.02 14.08
N PHE A 28 -4.72 -5.73 13.31
CA PHE A 28 -4.35 -6.40 12.07
C PHE A 28 -5.30 -5.99 10.95
N GLN A 29 -4.77 -5.86 9.74
CA GLN A 29 -5.57 -5.63 8.55
C GLN A 29 -5.38 -6.80 7.58
N GLU A 30 -6.46 -7.51 7.32
CA GLU A 30 -6.51 -8.42 6.18
C GLU A 30 -6.84 -7.61 4.93
N VAL A 31 -5.99 -7.71 3.93
CA VAL A 31 -6.14 -6.99 2.65
C VAL A 31 -5.94 -7.98 1.51
N ILE A 32 -6.86 -7.96 0.56
CA ILE A 32 -6.65 -8.66 -0.71
C ILE A 32 -5.88 -7.72 -1.63
N GLU A 33 -4.72 -8.13 -2.10
CA GLU A 33 -3.93 -7.42 -3.09
C GLU A 33 -4.00 -8.16 -4.43
N ILE A 34 -4.36 -7.44 -5.47
CA ILE A 34 -4.37 -7.93 -6.85
C ILE A 34 -3.35 -7.09 -7.60
N ASN A 35 -2.37 -7.75 -8.22
CA ASN A 35 -1.26 -7.08 -8.90
C ASN A 35 -1.26 -7.44 -10.39
N ASP A 36 -0.98 -6.44 -11.20
CA ASP A 36 -0.64 -6.59 -12.61
C ASP A 36 0.74 -5.94 -12.86
N ASP A 37 1.65 -6.70 -13.45
CA ASP A 37 2.95 -6.18 -13.88
C ASP A 37 2.77 -5.21 -15.05
N LEU A 38 3.52 -4.12 -15.03
CA LEU A 38 3.56 -3.11 -16.06
C LEU A 38 4.98 -2.85 -16.53
N THR A 39 5.12 -2.50 -17.79
CA THR A 39 6.33 -1.82 -18.24
C THR A 39 6.35 -0.38 -17.74
N LEU A 40 7.53 0.22 -17.63
CA LEU A 40 7.65 1.65 -17.28
C LEU A 40 6.92 2.56 -18.27
N ALA A 41 6.85 2.18 -19.55
CA ALA A 41 6.13 2.92 -20.57
C ALA A 41 4.61 2.91 -20.34
N GLU A 42 4.04 1.74 -20.04
CA GLU A 42 2.62 1.58 -19.71
C GLU A 42 2.25 2.35 -18.45
N ALA A 43 3.05 2.24 -17.39
CA ALA A 43 2.82 2.97 -16.15
C ALA A 43 2.81 4.49 -16.36
N LYS A 44 3.81 5.03 -17.08
CA LYS A 44 3.87 6.46 -17.43
C LYS A 44 2.68 6.89 -18.29
N TYR A 45 2.26 6.05 -19.23
CA TYR A 45 1.08 6.30 -20.04
C TYR A 45 -0.17 6.41 -19.16
N LEU A 46 -0.41 5.43 -18.28
CA LEU A 46 -1.57 5.44 -17.35
C LEU A 46 -1.59 6.65 -16.41
N ILE A 47 -0.43 7.05 -15.89
CA ILE A 47 -0.32 8.22 -15.01
C ILE A 47 -0.70 9.52 -15.74
N ASN A 48 -0.27 9.66 -16.99
CA ASN A 48 -0.50 10.87 -17.78
C ASN A 48 -1.89 10.94 -18.41
N GLN A 49 -2.48 9.77 -18.69
CA GLN A 49 -3.82 9.66 -19.29
C GLN A 49 -4.86 9.41 -18.18
N ALA A 50 -5.10 10.35 -17.30
CA ALA A 50 -5.87 10.30 -16.04
C ALA A 50 -7.20 9.48 -16.05
N GLN A 51 -7.54 8.76 -17.11
CA GLN A 51 -8.79 8.01 -17.28
C GLN A 51 -8.59 6.53 -17.61
N GLN A 52 -7.36 6.02 -17.72
CA GLN A 52 -7.15 4.65 -18.18
C GLN A 52 -6.51 3.76 -17.11
N ILE A 53 -7.35 2.90 -16.57
CA ILE A 53 -6.90 1.64 -16.00
C ILE A 53 -6.57 0.72 -17.19
N MET A 54 -5.58 -0.14 -17.04
CA MET A 54 -5.33 -1.19 -18.03
C MET A 54 -6.65 -1.89 -18.38
N THR A 55 -6.93 -2.03 -19.65
CA THR A 55 -8.16 -2.69 -20.13
C THR A 55 -8.09 -4.21 -20.02
N THR A 56 -6.91 -4.76 -19.74
CA THR A 56 -6.60 -6.18 -19.59
C THR A 56 -5.93 -6.42 -18.24
N GLY A 57 -5.82 -7.67 -17.80
CA GLY A 57 -5.17 -8.05 -16.56
C GLY A 57 -6.17 -8.44 -15.46
N GLN A 58 -5.61 -8.83 -14.32
CA GLN A 58 -6.38 -9.31 -13.17
C GLN A 58 -7.19 -8.18 -12.52
N ILE A 59 -6.61 -7.00 -12.40
CA ILE A 59 -7.26 -5.81 -11.83
C ILE A 59 -8.44 -5.39 -12.69
N ALA A 60 -8.25 -5.30 -14.02
CA ALA A 60 -9.32 -4.94 -14.92
C ALA A 60 -10.48 -5.95 -14.89
N ASN A 61 -10.18 -7.24 -14.79
CA ASN A 61 -11.17 -8.29 -14.65
C ASN A 61 -11.94 -8.16 -13.35
N TYR A 62 -11.24 -7.98 -12.23
CA TYR A 62 -11.84 -7.80 -10.92
C TYR A 62 -12.75 -6.56 -10.86
N LEU A 63 -12.29 -5.43 -11.38
CA LEU A 63 -13.06 -4.20 -11.40
C LEU A 63 -14.33 -4.32 -12.25
N ARG A 64 -14.26 -4.96 -13.43
CA ARG A 64 -15.44 -5.18 -14.28
C ARG A 64 -16.48 -6.10 -13.66
N GLN A 65 -16.04 -7.09 -12.87
CA GLN A 65 -16.96 -8.02 -12.20
C GLN A 65 -17.64 -7.41 -10.98
N ASN A 66 -16.97 -6.48 -10.29
CA ASN A 66 -17.39 -5.99 -8.98
C ASN A 66 -17.84 -4.53 -8.97
N TYR A 67 -17.56 -3.75 -10.02
CA TYR A 67 -17.84 -2.31 -10.08
C TYR A 67 -18.43 -1.89 -11.41
N ASN A 68 -19.20 -0.79 -11.38
CA ASN A 68 -19.79 -0.21 -12.57
C ASN A 68 -18.71 0.43 -13.46
N ALA A 69 -18.82 0.25 -14.78
CA ALA A 69 -17.91 0.83 -15.77
C ALA A 69 -17.82 2.37 -15.67
N THR A 70 -18.93 3.04 -15.32
CA THR A 70 -18.96 4.50 -15.11
C THR A 70 -18.04 4.90 -13.95
N LEU A 71 -18.05 4.15 -12.84
CA LEU A 71 -17.15 4.42 -11.71
C LEU A 71 -15.69 4.26 -12.10
N ILE A 72 -15.39 3.21 -12.88
CA ILE A 72 -14.04 2.93 -13.35
C ILE A 72 -13.51 4.06 -14.22
N SER A 73 -14.34 4.59 -15.13
CA SER A 73 -13.97 5.69 -16.03
C SER A 73 -13.75 7.04 -15.34
N THR A 74 -14.23 7.19 -14.10
CA THR A 74 -14.05 8.42 -13.29
C THR A 74 -12.82 8.42 -12.40
N LEU A 75 -12.07 7.31 -12.33
CA LEU A 75 -10.86 7.23 -11.53
C LEU A 75 -9.79 8.21 -12.05
N LYS A 76 -9.20 8.96 -11.11
CA LYS A 76 -8.14 9.94 -11.39
C LYS A 76 -7.02 9.80 -10.37
N PRO A 77 -5.76 10.05 -10.75
CA PRO A 77 -4.69 10.18 -9.79
C PRO A 77 -5.05 11.25 -8.74
N GLN A 78 -4.96 10.91 -7.48
CA GLN A 78 -5.32 11.80 -6.37
C GLN A 78 -4.10 12.43 -5.73
N THR A 79 -3.01 11.67 -5.66
CA THR A 79 -1.76 12.05 -5.03
C THR A 79 -0.64 11.11 -5.46
N TRP A 80 0.58 11.41 -5.04
CA TRP A 80 1.74 10.56 -5.21
C TRP A 80 2.59 10.55 -3.94
N SER A 81 3.52 9.61 -3.85
CA SER A 81 4.59 9.62 -2.85
C SER A 81 5.80 8.90 -3.39
N GLN A 82 6.97 9.22 -2.84
CA GLN A 82 8.22 8.52 -3.14
C GLN A 82 8.69 7.81 -1.89
N THR A 83 8.92 6.50 -1.97
CA THR A 83 9.32 5.68 -0.83
C THR A 83 10.66 5.01 -1.09
N ASN A 84 11.57 5.15 -0.15
CA ASN A 84 12.75 4.30 -0.03
C ASN A 84 12.40 3.15 0.91
N ARG A 85 12.42 1.92 0.38
CA ARG A 85 12.04 0.72 1.11
C ARG A 85 13.27 -0.13 1.40
N THR A 86 13.39 -0.58 2.65
CA THR A 86 14.33 -1.60 3.07
C THR A 86 13.55 -2.82 3.52
N LEU A 87 13.82 -3.97 2.91
CA LEU A 87 13.24 -5.26 3.29
C LEU A 87 14.26 -6.02 4.16
N LEU A 88 13.79 -6.61 5.24
CA LEU A 88 14.60 -7.37 6.18
C LEU A 88 13.90 -8.68 6.52
N ASP A 89 14.67 -9.74 6.64
CA ASP A 89 14.19 -10.99 7.24
C ASP A 89 14.15 -10.83 8.77
N GLY A 90 12.94 -10.80 9.30
CA GLY A 90 12.70 -10.67 10.72
C GLY A 90 12.66 -12.00 11.46
N PRO A 91 12.50 -11.97 12.80
CA PRO A 91 12.29 -13.18 13.60
C PRO A 91 11.07 -13.97 13.12
N TYR A 92 11.11 -15.29 13.32
CA TYR A 92 10.01 -16.22 13.00
C TYR A 92 9.56 -16.17 11.53
N HIS A 93 10.48 -15.88 10.61
CA HIS A 93 10.19 -15.72 9.17
C HIS A 93 9.18 -14.61 8.85
N CYS A 94 9.06 -13.60 9.71
CA CYS A 94 8.35 -12.38 9.36
C CYS A 94 9.15 -11.57 8.34
N GLU A 95 8.49 -10.98 7.37
CA GLU A 95 9.06 -9.92 6.58
C GLU A 95 8.90 -8.59 7.34
N LEU A 96 10.01 -7.86 7.50
CA LEU A 96 10.02 -6.52 8.06
C LEU A 96 10.29 -5.53 6.94
N THR A 97 9.41 -4.56 6.82
CA THR A 97 9.55 -3.47 5.86
C THR A 97 9.78 -2.16 6.60
N LEU A 98 10.89 -1.47 6.27
CA LEU A 98 11.17 -0.11 6.75
C LEU A 98 11.04 0.85 5.57
N ASP A 99 10.07 1.74 5.65
CA ASP A 99 9.79 2.73 4.62
C ASP A 99 10.12 4.14 5.11
N LYS A 100 10.89 4.89 4.30
CA LYS A 100 10.98 6.35 4.38
C LYS A 100 10.20 6.91 3.21
N THR A 101 9.11 7.63 3.48
CA THR A 101 8.22 8.17 2.46
C THR A 101 8.27 9.68 2.42
N CYS A 102 8.43 10.27 1.23
CA CYS A 102 8.32 11.69 0.94
C CYS A 102 7.03 11.98 0.19
N TYR A 103 6.37 13.09 0.52
CA TYR A 103 5.07 13.49 -0.02
C TYR A 103 5.17 14.77 -0.88
N PRO A 104 4.13 15.11 -1.66
CA PRO A 104 4.17 16.25 -2.60
C PRO A 104 4.51 17.60 -1.98
N ASP A 105 4.13 17.85 -0.73
CA ASP A 105 4.42 19.09 0.00
C ASP A 105 5.84 19.16 0.58
N GLY A 106 6.62 18.08 0.47
CA GLY A 106 7.97 17.93 1.02
C GLY A 106 8.02 17.31 2.43
N TYR A 107 6.87 17.04 3.04
CA TYR A 107 6.83 16.29 4.29
C TYR A 107 7.36 14.86 4.10
N SER A 108 7.96 14.30 5.12
CA SER A 108 8.44 12.91 5.12
C SER A 108 8.10 12.23 6.43
N ASP A 109 7.76 10.95 6.34
CA ASP A 109 7.56 10.09 7.50
C ASP A 109 8.26 8.74 7.34
N TYR A 110 8.21 7.96 8.42
CA TYR A 110 8.78 6.62 8.50
C TYR A 110 7.69 5.65 8.94
N GLU A 111 7.72 4.46 8.37
CA GLU A 111 6.79 3.39 8.68
C GLU A 111 7.53 2.06 8.78
N MET A 112 7.15 1.23 9.74
CA MET A 112 7.56 -0.16 9.83
C MET A 112 6.32 -1.03 9.65
N GLU A 113 6.41 -2.01 8.75
CA GLU A 113 5.38 -3.03 8.54
C GLU A 113 5.98 -4.38 8.97
N ILE A 114 5.17 -5.22 9.61
CA ILE A 114 5.51 -6.61 9.97
C ILE A 114 4.50 -7.49 9.26
N GLU A 115 4.96 -8.35 8.36
CA GLU A 115 4.10 -9.22 7.57
C GLU A 115 4.34 -10.69 7.92
N ASN A 116 3.27 -11.39 8.26
CA ASN A 116 3.23 -12.83 8.48
C ASN A 116 1.78 -13.33 8.36
N PRO A 117 1.53 -14.54 7.86
CA PRO A 117 0.19 -15.13 7.82
C PRO A 117 -0.44 -15.36 9.20
N ASP A 118 0.39 -15.51 10.24
CA ASP A 118 -0.05 -15.75 11.62
C ASP A 118 -0.02 -14.46 12.44
N PRO A 119 -1.18 -13.91 12.86
CA PRO A 119 -1.28 -12.70 13.67
C PRO A 119 -0.57 -12.80 15.03
N ASP A 120 -0.56 -13.98 15.65
CA ASP A 120 0.09 -14.18 16.96
C ASP A 120 1.62 -14.04 16.82
N THR A 121 2.16 -14.47 15.68
CA THR A 121 3.57 -14.30 15.35
C THR A 121 3.90 -12.83 15.12
N ILE A 122 3.05 -12.07 14.42
CA ILE A 122 3.23 -10.61 14.26
C ILE A 122 3.28 -9.93 15.63
N GLN A 123 2.36 -10.27 16.55
CA GLN A 123 2.31 -9.69 17.89
C GLN A 123 3.59 -9.98 18.68
N LYS A 124 4.09 -11.23 18.63
CA LYS A 124 5.35 -11.61 19.29
C LYS A 124 6.54 -10.80 18.78
N VAL A 125 6.65 -10.64 17.45
CA VAL A 125 7.72 -9.84 16.84
C VAL A 125 7.60 -8.38 17.25
N LEU A 126 6.40 -7.81 17.22
CA LEU A 126 6.17 -6.43 17.66
C LEU A 126 6.60 -6.21 19.11
N ASP A 127 6.22 -7.12 20.03
CA ASP A 127 6.59 -7.02 21.44
C ASP A 127 8.11 -7.15 21.65
N GLN A 128 8.76 -8.05 20.90
CA GLN A 128 10.21 -8.19 20.91
C GLN A 128 10.92 -6.91 20.44
N LEU A 129 10.46 -6.31 19.34
CA LEU A 129 11.01 -5.07 18.80
C LEU A 129 10.79 -3.89 19.75
N LYS A 130 9.60 -3.80 20.38
CA LYS A 130 9.32 -2.79 21.41
C LYS A 130 10.36 -2.83 22.53
N VAL A 131 10.64 -4.02 23.06
CA VAL A 131 11.62 -4.19 24.16
C VAL A 131 13.03 -3.90 23.66
N GLN A 132 13.43 -4.49 22.54
CA GLN A 132 14.80 -4.40 22.04
C GLN A 132 15.22 -2.98 21.66
N PHE A 133 14.31 -2.21 21.08
CA PHE A 133 14.58 -0.87 20.56
C PHE A 133 13.93 0.24 21.38
N ASN A 134 13.33 -0.09 22.52
CA ASN A 134 12.59 0.86 23.36
C ASN A 134 11.55 1.66 22.56
N LEU A 135 10.81 0.98 21.68
CA LEU A 135 9.79 1.62 20.86
C LEU A 135 8.53 1.87 21.69
N THR A 136 7.99 3.07 21.60
CA THR A 136 6.67 3.38 22.12
C THR A 136 5.65 3.23 20.99
N TYR A 137 4.64 2.44 21.23
CA TYR A 137 3.50 2.26 20.34
C TYR A 137 2.23 2.60 21.11
N ASP A 138 1.45 3.51 20.58
CA ASP A 138 0.17 3.89 21.14
C ASP A 138 -0.93 3.08 20.43
N ASP A 139 -1.53 2.13 21.14
CA ASP A 139 -2.58 1.26 20.62
C ASP A 139 -3.85 2.06 20.21
N ASP A 140 -4.02 3.27 20.75
CA ASP A 140 -5.12 4.17 20.42
C ASP A 140 -4.84 5.01 19.15
N GLN A 141 -3.62 5.03 18.64
CA GLN A 141 -3.32 5.71 17.39
C GLN A 141 -3.95 4.99 16.20
N ILE A 142 -4.84 5.70 15.51
CA ILE A 142 -5.41 5.23 14.26
C ILE A 142 -4.29 5.19 13.22
N ASN A 143 -3.83 3.98 12.89
CA ASN A 143 -2.88 3.78 11.81
C ASN A 143 -3.46 4.28 10.48
N GLN A 144 -2.94 5.38 9.98
CA GLN A 144 -3.36 5.96 8.71
C GLN A 144 -2.61 5.30 7.56
N SER A 145 -3.35 4.74 6.60
CA SER A 145 -2.73 4.17 5.41
C SER A 145 -1.85 5.19 4.68
N LYS A 146 -0.77 4.73 4.07
CA LYS A 146 0.16 5.57 3.28
C LYS A 146 -0.55 6.43 2.24
N ILE A 147 -1.57 5.88 1.58
CA ILE A 147 -2.39 6.61 0.60
C ILE A 147 -3.17 7.76 1.24
N LYS A 148 -3.68 7.56 2.47
CA LYS A 148 -4.37 8.63 3.21
C LYS A 148 -3.41 9.73 3.63
N ARG A 149 -2.22 9.37 4.12
CA ARG A 149 -1.16 10.34 4.44
C ARG A 149 -0.75 11.13 3.19
N ALA A 150 -0.51 10.45 2.06
CA ALA A 150 -0.19 11.11 0.80
C ALA A 150 -1.30 12.05 0.31
N TYR A 151 -2.57 11.72 0.57
CA TYR A 151 -3.69 12.60 0.24
C TYR A 151 -3.74 13.84 1.13
N LEU A 152 -3.41 13.74 2.41
CA LEU A 152 -3.34 14.88 3.33
C LEU A 152 -2.21 15.84 2.98
N HIS A 153 -1.11 15.33 2.41
CA HIS A 153 0.08 16.06 2.01
C HIS A 153 0.12 16.39 0.49
N LYS A 154 -1.01 16.29 -0.21
CA LYS A 154 -1.10 16.72 -1.62
C LYS A 154 -0.97 18.24 -1.74
N LYS A 155 -0.28 18.69 -2.78
CA LYS A 155 -0.28 20.11 -3.19
C LYS A 155 -1.57 20.45 -3.90
#